data_5048d93e70e6f958d055942f6a41e6a3
#
_entry.id   5048d93e70e6f958d055942f6a41e6a3
#
_cell.length_a   1.000
_cell.length_b   1.000
_cell.length_c   1.000
_cell.angle_alpha   90.00
_cell.angle_beta   90.00
_cell.angle_gamma   90.00
#
_symmetry.space_group_name_H-M   'P 1'
#
loop_
_entity.id
_entity.type
_entity.pdbx_description
1 polymer ?
#
loop_
_entity_poly.entity_id
_entity_poly.type
_entity_poly.pdbx_seq_one_letter_code
_entity_poly.pdbx_strand_id
1 'polypeptide(L)'
;MTELEAIKARHSVRKYTGQPIEESKLNLIREEIQKCNSEAGIHIQLVVDEPKAFSTGVFKYGVFSGVRNYLVMAGNKDAEERIGYYGERIVLLAQTLGLNTCWVGLTYKKIPGTFTLEEKEKVHCVIALGYGATQGVQHPMKPSEKFYEYDGVPPTWFMEGIEAALLAPTAVNQQKFKFILRDENKVQAKPLMSLAGYTQIDLGIVKYHFEIATGKENFSWD
;
A
#
# COMPACT_ATOMS: atom_id res chain seq x y z
N MET A 1 1.79 -18.59 3.39
CA MET A 1 1.43 -17.37 4.15
C MET A 1 0.11 -16.86 3.59
N THR A 2 -0.89 -16.64 4.43
CA THR A 2 -2.16 -16.01 4.08
C THR A 2 -2.01 -14.49 3.97
N GLU A 3 -2.99 -13.78 3.41
CA GLU A 3 -2.96 -12.30 3.36
C GLU A 3 -2.99 -11.68 4.77
N LEU A 4 -3.73 -12.27 5.70
CA LEU A 4 -3.76 -11.81 7.10
C LEU A 4 -2.39 -11.98 7.80
N GLU A 5 -1.67 -13.06 7.51
CA GLU A 5 -0.29 -13.23 7.97
C GLU A 5 0.65 -12.25 7.27
N ALA A 6 0.41 -11.94 6.00
CA ALA A 6 1.19 -10.95 5.24
C ALA A 6 1.01 -9.52 5.81
N ILE A 7 -0.20 -9.13 6.22
CA ILE A 7 -0.47 -7.87 6.94
C ILE A 7 0.43 -7.73 8.17
N LYS A 8 0.56 -8.80 8.96
CA LYS A 8 1.38 -8.80 10.19
C LYS A 8 2.88 -8.81 9.92
N ALA A 9 3.31 -9.50 8.84
CA ALA A 9 4.73 -9.67 8.51
C ALA A 9 5.31 -8.53 7.67
N ARG A 10 4.46 -7.79 6.95
CA ARG A 10 4.87 -6.74 6.03
C ARG A 10 5.38 -5.50 6.75
N HIS A 11 6.59 -5.09 6.45
CA HIS A 11 7.15 -3.81 6.89
C HIS A 11 7.77 -3.04 5.71
N SER A 12 7.91 -1.73 5.86
CA SER A 12 8.59 -0.90 4.86
C SER A 12 10.08 -1.19 4.84
N VAL A 13 10.57 -1.76 3.73
CA VAL A 13 11.99 -2.09 3.51
C VAL A 13 12.61 -1.10 2.54
N ARG A 14 13.77 -0.56 2.88
CA ARG A 14 14.50 0.44 2.08
C ARG A 14 15.88 -0.02 1.64
N LYS A 15 16.36 -1.15 2.16
CA LYS A 15 17.64 -1.77 1.76
C LYS A 15 17.36 -3.11 1.13
N TYR A 16 17.76 -3.26 -0.13
CA TYR A 16 17.54 -4.46 -0.93
C TYR A 16 18.86 -5.12 -1.31
N THR A 17 18.83 -6.41 -1.54
CA THR A 17 20.03 -7.20 -1.91
C THR A 17 20.47 -6.96 -3.35
N GLY A 18 19.57 -6.47 -4.20
CA GLY A 18 19.78 -6.40 -5.66
C GLY A 18 19.64 -7.75 -6.37
N GLN A 19 19.28 -8.82 -5.67
CA GLN A 19 19.01 -10.13 -6.25
C GLN A 19 17.87 -10.03 -7.26
N PRO A 20 17.99 -10.61 -8.47
CA PRO A 20 16.90 -10.68 -9.43
C PRO A 20 15.70 -11.44 -8.84
N ILE A 21 14.50 -10.98 -9.16
CA ILE A 21 13.26 -11.69 -8.82
C ILE A 21 13.03 -12.78 -9.86
N GLU A 22 12.67 -13.98 -9.44
CA GLU A 22 12.37 -15.11 -10.32
C GLU A 22 11.19 -14.77 -11.25
N GLU A 23 11.29 -15.18 -12.51
CA GLU A 23 10.26 -14.86 -13.52
C GLU A 23 8.87 -15.42 -13.14
N SER A 24 8.82 -16.55 -12.45
CA SER A 24 7.57 -17.12 -11.93
C SER A 24 6.85 -16.17 -10.96
N LYS A 25 7.58 -15.49 -10.08
CA LYS A 25 7.02 -14.49 -9.16
C LYS A 25 6.63 -13.21 -9.87
N LEU A 26 7.46 -12.76 -10.83
CA LEU A 26 7.14 -11.59 -11.66
C LEU A 26 5.85 -11.81 -12.45
N ASN A 27 5.62 -13.02 -12.96
CA ASN A 27 4.39 -13.36 -13.68
C ASN A 27 3.15 -13.30 -12.79
N LEU A 28 3.22 -13.84 -11.56
CA LEU A 28 2.12 -13.72 -10.59
C LEU A 28 1.80 -12.25 -10.27
N ILE A 29 2.83 -11.41 -10.12
CA ILE A 29 2.65 -9.97 -9.90
C ILE A 29 2.02 -9.30 -11.13
N ARG A 30 2.46 -9.61 -12.35
CA ARG A 30 1.87 -9.07 -13.60
C ARG A 30 0.40 -9.45 -13.76
N GLU A 31 0.05 -10.71 -13.48
CA GLU A 31 -1.33 -11.18 -13.52
C GLU A 31 -2.21 -10.41 -12.52
N GLU A 32 -1.71 -10.19 -11.31
CA GLU A 32 -2.44 -9.44 -10.29
C GLU A 32 -2.57 -7.96 -10.67
N ILE A 33 -1.52 -7.35 -11.25
CA ILE A 33 -1.58 -5.98 -11.79
C ILE A 33 -2.69 -5.86 -12.85
N GLN A 34 -2.78 -6.82 -13.78
CA GLN A 34 -3.81 -6.80 -14.81
C GLN A 34 -5.23 -6.84 -14.22
N LYS A 35 -5.46 -7.70 -13.21
CA LYS A 35 -6.73 -7.75 -12.48
C LYS A 35 -7.04 -6.41 -11.80
N CYS A 36 -6.09 -5.88 -11.02
CA CYS A 36 -6.24 -4.60 -10.33
C CYS A 36 -6.54 -3.45 -11.28
N ASN A 37 -5.82 -3.36 -12.40
CA ASN A 37 -6.04 -2.33 -13.41
C ASN A 37 -7.43 -2.43 -14.03
N SER A 38 -7.88 -3.64 -14.36
CA SER A 38 -9.20 -3.89 -14.94
C SER A 38 -10.34 -3.58 -13.95
N GLU A 39 -10.20 -4.01 -12.70
CA GLU A 39 -11.22 -3.81 -11.66
C GLU A 39 -11.36 -2.34 -11.24
N ALA A 40 -10.24 -1.61 -11.19
CA ALA A 40 -10.20 -0.26 -10.62
C ALA A 40 -10.16 0.87 -11.66
N GLY A 41 -9.90 0.59 -12.92
CA GLY A 41 -9.66 1.62 -13.93
C GLY A 41 -8.46 2.51 -13.56
N ILE A 42 -7.36 1.89 -13.15
CA ILE A 42 -6.07 2.52 -12.82
C ILE A 42 -4.98 1.94 -13.72
N HIS A 43 -3.78 2.48 -13.65
CA HIS A 43 -2.67 2.07 -14.52
C HIS A 43 -1.42 1.76 -13.70
N ILE A 44 -1.43 0.63 -13.01
CA ILE A 44 -0.24 0.10 -12.30
C ILE A 44 0.66 -0.58 -13.32
N GLN A 45 1.96 -0.29 -13.27
CA GLN A 45 2.96 -0.87 -14.16
C GLN A 45 4.15 -1.38 -13.36
N LEU A 46 4.65 -2.58 -13.72
CA LEU A 46 5.84 -3.18 -13.13
C LEU A 46 7.07 -2.80 -13.96
N VAL A 47 8.04 -2.16 -13.32
CA VAL A 47 9.38 -1.89 -13.89
C VAL A 47 10.37 -2.86 -13.27
N VAL A 48 11.10 -3.58 -14.11
CA VAL A 48 12.06 -4.62 -13.71
C VAL A 48 13.46 -4.21 -14.16
N ASP A 49 14.43 -4.48 -13.30
CA ASP A 49 15.86 -4.26 -13.53
C ASP A 49 16.25 -2.83 -13.92
N GLU A 50 15.65 -1.86 -13.23
CA GLU A 50 15.93 -0.43 -13.41
C GLU A 50 16.48 0.17 -12.09
N PRO A 51 17.82 0.25 -11.88
CA PRO A 51 18.41 0.72 -10.62
C PRO A 51 18.49 2.25 -10.50
N LYS A 52 18.27 3.02 -11.57
CA LYS A 52 18.54 4.47 -11.58
C LYS A 52 17.46 5.28 -10.86
N ALA A 53 16.22 4.77 -10.81
CA ALA A 53 15.09 5.46 -10.16
C ALA A 53 15.39 5.78 -8.68
N PHE A 54 16.16 4.93 -8.01
CA PHE A 54 16.51 5.06 -6.59
C PHE A 54 17.98 5.38 -6.33
N SER A 55 18.77 5.70 -7.36
CA SER A 55 20.23 5.87 -7.29
C SER A 55 20.70 7.21 -6.67
N THR A 56 19.83 8.05 -6.11
CA THR A 56 20.21 9.40 -5.71
C THR A 56 20.17 9.64 -4.22
N GLY A 57 21.35 9.83 -3.64
CA GLY A 57 21.59 10.27 -2.27
C GLY A 57 21.30 11.74 -1.95
N VAL A 58 20.35 12.41 -2.62
CA VAL A 58 20.08 13.84 -2.42
C VAL A 58 18.98 14.10 -1.37
N PHE A 59 18.21 13.07 -1.00
CA PHE A 59 17.10 13.28 -0.07
C PHE A 59 17.45 12.84 1.36
N LYS A 60 17.26 13.73 2.32
CA LYS A 60 17.48 13.46 3.76
C LYS A 60 16.54 12.41 4.38
N TYR A 61 15.43 12.07 3.69
CA TYR A 61 14.44 11.10 4.15
C TYR A 61 14.36 9.92 3.19
N GLY A 62 14.45 8.69 3.74
CA GLY A 62 14.24 7.47 2.98
C GLY A 62 15.37 7.15 1.99
N VAL A 63 16.60 7.01 2.49
CA VAL A 63 17.71 6.53 1.66
C VAL A 63 17.45 5.08 1.26
N PHE A 64 17.26 4.86 -0.05
CA PHE A 64 17.10 3.54 -0.64
C PHE A 64 18.45 3.01 -1.14
N SER A 65 18.64 1.70 -1.06
CA SER A 65 19.80 1.03 -1.65
C SER A 65 19.40 -0.33 -2.24
N GLY A 66 20.01 -0.69 -3.37
CA GLY A 66 19.83 -2.00 -4.01
C GLY A 66 18.46 -2.20 -4.69
N VAL A 67 17.61 -1.17 -4.77
CA VAL A 67 16.31 -1.26 -5.48
C VAL A 67 16.59 -1.37 -6.98
N ARG A 68 16.03 -2.40 -7.61
CA ARG A 68 16.09 -2.64 -9.06
C ARG A 68 14.71 -2.77 -9.69
N ASN A 69 13.67 -3.05 -8.88
CA ASN A 69 12.33 -3.23 -9.39
C ASN A 69 11.36 -2.37 -8.58
N TYR A 70 10.33 -1.88 -9.24
CA TYR A 70 9.30 -1.08 -8.59
C TYR A 70 8.00 -1.09 -9.37
N LEU A 71 6.90 -0.81 -8.68
CA LEU A 71 5.61 -0.55 -9.29
C LEU A 71 5.44 0.95 -9.48
N VAL A 72 4.96 1.36 -10.65
CA VAL A 72 4.53 2.73 -10.92
C VAL A 72 3.03 2.79 -10.71
N MET A 73 2.60 3.61 -9.78
CA MET A 73 1.20 3.77 -9.41
C MET A 73 0.61 4.98 -10.15
N ALA A 74 0.07 4.72 -11.35
CA ALA A 74 -0.48 5.75 -12.21
C ALA A 74 -2.01 5.67 -12.32
N GLY A 75 -2.63 6.78 -12.66
CA GLY A 75 -4.06 6.90 -12.86
C GLY A 75 -4.51 8.35 -12.95
N ASN A 76 -5.80 8.55 -13.14
CA ASN A 76 -6.43 9.86 -13.17
C ASN A 76 -6.28 10.57 -11.80
N LYS A 77 -6.55 11.87 -11.76
CA LYS A 77 -6.34 12.69 -10.55
C LYS A 77 -7.13 12.20 -9.33
N ASP A 78 -8.29 11.60 -9.55
CA ASP A 78 -9.23 11.09 -8.54
C ASP A 78 -9.02 9.60 -8.18
N ALA A 79 -7.97 8.97 -8.72
CA ALA A 79 -7.71 7.54 -8.51
C ALA A 79 -7.01 7.21 -7.18
N GLU A 80 -6.71 8.20 -6.33
CA GLU A 80 -5.81 8.06 -5.17
C GLU A 80 -6.24 6.95 -4.19
N GLU A 81 -7.53 6.88 -3.82
CA GLU A 81 -8.03 5.83 -2.92
C GLU A 81 -7.93 4.44 -3.58
N ARG A 82 -8.31 4.33 -4.85
CA ARG A 82 -8.20 3.08 -5.62
C ARG A 82 -6.75 2.62 -5.76
N ILE A 83 -5.83 3.55 -6.01
CA ILE A 83 -4.38 3.29 -6.05
C ILE A 83 -3.89 2.72 -4.72
N GLY A 84 -4.33 3.29 -3.59
CA GLY A 84 -3.99 2.78 -2.27
C GLY A 84 -4.52 1.37 -2.05
N TYR A 85 -5.80 1.15 -2.31
CA TYR A 85 -6.47 -0.13 -2.09
C TYR A 85 -5.87 -1.27 -2.96
N TYR A 86 -5.81 -1.07 -4.26
CA TYR A 86 -5.32 -2.09 -5.18
C TYR A 86 -3.78 -2.21 -5.18
N GLY A 87 -3.07 -1.13 -4.87
CA GLY A 87 -1.62 -1.18 -4.66
C GLY A 87 -1.24 -2.03 -3.44
N GLU A 88 -1.98 -1.93 -2.34
CA GLU A 88 -1.73 -2.74 -1.15
C GLU A 88 -2.05 -4.22 -1.39
N ARG A 89 -3.04 -4.53 -2.22
CA ARG A 89 -3.32 -5.91 -2.66
C ARG A 89 -2.09 -6.54 -3.33
N ILE A 90 -1.39 -5.80 -4.19
CA ILE A 90 -0.15 -6.27 -4.82
C ILE A 90 0.98 -6.33 -3.78
N VAL A 91 1.06 -5.40 -2.85
CA VAL A 91 2.05 -5.39 -1.75
C VAL A 91 1.91 -6.65 -0.88
N LEU A 92 0.70 -7.03 -0.50
CA LEU A 92 0.47 -8.24 0.30
C LEU A 92 0.76 -9.50 -0.51
N LEU A 93 0.41 -9.55 -1.80
CA LEU A 93 0.85 -10.65 -2.69
C LEU A 93 2.38 -10.75 -2.73
N ALA A 94 3.09 -9.64 -2.92
CA ALA A 94 4.56 -9.64 -2.90
C ALA A 94 5.12 -10.20 -1.59
N GLN A 95 4.52 -9.84 -0.45
CA GLN A 95 4.90 -10.37 0.87
C GLN A 95 4.68 -11.89 0.93
N THR A 96 3.57 -12.43 0.40
CA THR A 96 3.34 -13.89 0.37
C THR A 96 4.35 -14.63 -0.50
N LEU A 97 4.89 -13.96 -1.53
CA LEU A 97 5.95 -14.47 -2.40
C LEU A 97 7.37 -14.34 -1.80
N GLY A 98 7.49 -13.83 -0.56
CA GLY A 98 8.77 -13.60 0.11
C GLY A 98 9.53 -12.39 -0.38
N LEU A 99 8.84 -11.44 -1.03
CA LEU A 99 9.40 -10.16 -1.47
C LEU A 99 9.05 -9.06 -0.47
N ASN A 100 9.90 -8.05 -0.39
CA ASN A 100 9.69 -6.89 0.46
C ASN A 100 9.34 -5.67 -0.40
N THR A 101 8.61 -4.73 0.20
CA THR A 101 8.13 -3.53 -0.47
C THR A 101 8.31 -2.28 0.38
N CYS A 102 8.21 -1.11 -0.28
CA CYS A 102 8.05 0.17 0.39
C CYS A 102 7.30 1.15 -0.50
N TRP A 103 6.23 1.76 0.00
CA TRP A 103 5.56 2.89 -0.64
C TRP A 103 6.45 4.13 -0.64
N VAL A 104 6.57 4.83 -1.80
CA VAL A 104 7.49 5.94 -2.01
C VAL A 104 6.80 7.08 -2.76
N GLY A 105 6.54 8.19 -2.07
CA GLY A 105 5.88 9.35 -2.67
C GLY A 105 6.83 10.31 -3.40
N LEU A 106 8.03 10.55 -2.85
CA LEU A 106 8.88 11.67 -3.29
C LEU A 106 10.35 11.28 -3.61
N THR A 107 10.88 10.24 -2.98
CA THR A 107 12.32 9.93 -3.01
C THR A 107 12.72 8.97 -4.13
N TYR A 108 12.21 9.20 -5.34
CA TYR A 108 12.57 8.45 -6.56
C TYR A 108 12.66 9.39 -7.76
N LYS A 109 13.31 8.94 -8.83
CA LYS A 109 13.35 9.64 -10.13
C LYS A 109 12.44 8.93 -11.13
N LYS A 110 11.70 9.69 -11.90
CA LYS A 110 11.01 9.18 -13.09
C LYS A 110 12.02 8.96 -14.20
N ILE A 111 12.20 7.72 -14.62
CA ILE A 111 13.13 7.36 -15.69
C ILE A 111 12.36 7.30 -17.01
N PRO A 112 12.73 8.13 -18.01
CA PRO A 112 12.05 8.13 -19.29
C PRO A 112 12.08 6.75 -19.98
N GLY A 113 10.94 6.35 -20.56
CA GLY A 113 10.82 5.10 -21.32
C GLY A 113 10.62 3.84 -20.48
N THR A 114 10.54 3.95 -19.13
CA THR A 114 10.32 2.77 -18.27
C THR A 114 8.84 2.50 -17.99
N PHE A 115 7.99 3.47 -18.22
CA PHE A 115 6.52 3.38 -18.08
C PHE A 115 5.83 4.35 -19.03
N THR A 116 4.53 4.19 -19.22
CA THR A 116 3.67 5.04 -20.05
C THR A 116 2.58 5.70 -19.23
N LEU A 117 2.06 6.82 -19.72
CA LEU A 117 0.90 7.49 -19.14
C LEU A 117 -0.09 7.84 -20.25
N GLU A 118 -1.36 7.67 -20.00
CA GLU A 118 -2.43 8.17 -20.84
C GLU A 118 -2.65 9.69 -20.62
N GLU A 119 -3.39 10.35 -21.52
CA GLU A 119 -3.52 11.83 -21.56
C GLU A 119 -3.89 12.49 -20.23
N LYS A 120 -4.71 11.83 -19.40
CA LYS A 120 -5.19 12.38 -18.11
C LYS A 120 -4.54 11.75 -16.87
N GLU A 121 -3.55 10.89 -17.08
CA GLU A 121 -2.90 10.18 -16.01
C GLU A 121 -1.72 10.94 -15.42
N LYS A 122 -1.49 10.71 -14.15
CA LYS A 122 -0.25 11.11 -13.45
C LYS A 122 0.29 9.92 -12.65
N VAL A 123 1.59 9.93 -12.41
CA VAL A 123 2.17 9.06 -11.39
C VAL A 123 1.89 9.66 -10.02
N HIS A 124 1.16 8.94 -9.18
CA HIS A 124 0.84 9.34 -7.81
C HIS A 124 1.98 9.00 -6.84
N CYS A 125 2.53 7.82 -6.97
CA CYS A 125 3.67 7.32 -6.18
C CYS A 125 4.26 6.09 -6.87
N VAL A 126 5.30 5.52 -6.26
CA VAL A 126 5.84 4.21 -6.67
C VAL A 126 5.95 3.29 -5.45
N ILE A 127 6.09 1.99 -5.69
CA ILE A 127 6.35 0.99 -4.64
C ILE A 127 7.64 0.27 -4.98
N ALA A 128 8.67 0.45 -4.18
CA ALA A 128 9.91 -0.33 -4.30
C ALA A 128 9.64 -1.80 -4.03
N LEU A 129 10.26 -2.71 -4.80
CA LEU A 129 9.99 -4.15 -4.76
C LEU A 129 11.28 -4.95 -4.92
N GLY A 130 11.45 -6.01 -4.13
CA GLY A 130 12.59 -6.91 -4.24
C GLY A 130 12.88 -7.72 -2.99
N TYR A 131 14.01 -8.40 -2.95
CA TYR A 131 14.50 -9.09 -1.76
C TYR A 131 15.18 -8.11 -0.82
N GLY A 132 14.60 -7.92 0.37
CA GLY A 132 15.15 -7.04 1.39
C GLY A 132 16.44 -7.58 2.01
N ALA A 133 17.41 -6.71 2.25
CA ALA A 133 18.57 -7.02 3.08
C ALA A 133 18.19 -7.19 4.57
N THR A 134 17.00 -6.71 4.94
CA THR A 134 16.32 -6.90 6.23
C THR A 134 14.84 -7.08 5.99
N GLN A 135 14.11 -7.57 6.99
CA GLN A 135 12.64 -7.68 6.91
C GLN A 135 11.93 -6.38 7.35
N GLY A 136 12.69 -5.33 7.65
CA GLY A 136 12.13 -4.11 8.21
C GLY A 136 11.74 -4.27 9.69
N VAL A 137 11.05 -3.27 10.21
CA VAL A 137 10.53 -3.27 11.58
C VAL A 137 9.12 -2.70 11.59
N GLN A 138 8.30 -3.16 12.51
CA GLN A 138 6.97 -2.64 12.72
C GLN A 138 7.05 -1.15 13.09
N HIS A 139 6.22 -0.35 12.45
CA HIS A 139 6.12 1.07 12.78
C HIS A 139 5.41 1.28 14.12
N PRO A 140 5.66 2.39 14.84
CA PRO A 140 4.90 2.74 16.03
C PRO A 140 3.42 2.96 15.71
N MET A 141 2.53 2.35 16.48
CA MET A 141 1.09 2.51 16.38
C MET A 141 0.56 3.43 17.46
N LYS A 142 -0.45 4.22 17.13
CA LYS A 142 -1.20 5.00 18.09
C LYS A 142 -2.30 4.11 18.73
N PRO A 143 -2.85 4.50 19.91
CA PRO A 143 -3.96 3.78 20.53
C PRO A 143 -5.17 3.64 19.60
N SER A 144 -5.76 2.45 19.55
CA SER A 144 -6.83 2.09 18.59
C SER A 144 -8.09 2.95 18.74
N GLU A 145 -8.39 3.41 19.94
CA GLU A 145 -9.58 4.22 20.25
C GLU A 145 -9.62 5.56 19.48
N LYS A 146 -8.48 5.99 18.94
CA LYS A 146 -8.39 7.21 18.10
C LYS A 146 -8.88 7.01 16.67
N PHE A 147 -9.04 5.74 16.24
CA PHE A 147 -9.24 5.39 14.85
C PHE A 147 -10.65 4.93 14.51
N TYR A 148 -11.55 4.89 15.50
CA TYR A 148 -12.94 4.57 15.23
C TYR A 148 -13.91 5.46 16.00
N GLU A 149 -15.15 5.45 15.56
CA GLU A 149 -16.33 6.00 16.23
C GLU A 149 -17.40 4.93 16.23
N TYR A 150 -17.87 4.59 17.42
CA TYR A 150 -19.01 3.70 17.65
C TYR A 150 -19.59 4.00 19.04
N ASP A 151 -20.92 4.00 19.15
CA ASP A 151 -21.60 4.19 20.43
C ASP A 151 -21.83 2.84 21.09
N GLY A 152 -21.14 2.58 22.20
CA GLY A 152 -21.16 1.32 22.95
C GLY A 152 -19.89 0.48 22.75
N VAL A 153 -20.03 -0.86 22.92
CA VAL A 153 -18.93 -1.82 22.78
C VAL A 153 -18.86 -2.29 21.33
N PRO A 154 -17.76 -2.01 20.61
CA PRO A 154 -17.64 -2.43 19.23
C PRO A 154 -17.65 -3.96 19.07
N PRO A 155 -18.24 -4.49 18.00
CA PRO A 155 -18.17 -5.92 17.68
C PRO A 155 -16.71 -6.39 17.47
N THR A 156 -16.43 -7.64 17.80
CA THR A 156 -15.08 -8.23 17.68
C THR A 156 -14.53 -8.09 16.26
N TRP A 157 -15.33 -8.44 15.24
CA TRP A 157 -14.91 -8.34 13.84
C TRP A 157 -14.47 -6.92 13.45
N PHE A 158 -15.17 -5.89 13.96
CA PHE A 158 -14.83 -4.49 13.68
C PHE A 158 -13.48 -4.11 14.31
N MET A 159 -13.23 -4.54 15.54
CA MET A 159 -11.96 -4.29 16.23
C MET A 159 -10.80 -5.03 15.57
N GLU A 160 -10.99 -6.26 15.07
CA GLU A 160 -10.01 -6.99 14.27
C GLU A 160 -9.64 -6.20 13.01
N GLY A 161 -10.64 -5.60 12.34
CA GLY A 161 -10.42 -4.71 11.19
C GLY A 161 -9.63 -3.45 11.55
N ILE A 162 -9.94 -2.80 12.69
CA ILE A 162 -9.19 -1.64 13.18
C ILE A 162 -7.73 -2.00 13.48
N GLU A 163 -7.48 -3.13 14.13
CA GLU A 163 -6.14 -3.61 14.44
C GLU A 163 -5.33 -3.88 13.17
N ALA A 164 -5.94 -4.50 12.16
CA ALA A 164 -5.31 -4.73 10.86
C ALA A 164 -5.04 -3.41 10.11
N ALA A 165 -5.98 -2.46 10.13
CA ALA A 165 -5.81 -1.14 9.54
C ALA A 165 -4.66 -0.35 10.19
N LEU A 166 -4.41 -0.54 11.49
CA LEU A 166 -3.28 0.07 12.19
C LEU A 166 -1.91 -0.48 11.77
N LEU A 167 -1.86 -1.69 11.21
CA LEU A 167 -0.64 -2.28 10.64
C LEU A 167 -0.35 -1.77 9.22
N ALA A 168 -1.31 -1.08 8.59
CA ALA A 168 -1.15 -0.54 7.24
C ALA A 168 -0.07 0.55 7.17
N PRO A 169 0.73 0.60 6.09
CA PRO A 169 1.66 1.69 5.89
C PRO A 169 0.89 2.98 5.55
N THR A 170 1.32 4.07 6.15
CA THR A 170 0.81 5.42 5.81
C THR A 170 1.96 6.38 5.54
N ALA A 171 1.74 7.40 4.73
CA ALA A 171 2.75 8.40 4.42
C ALA A 171 3.35 8.99 5.70
N VAL A 172 4.68 8.93 5.84
CA VAL A 172 5.43 9.33 7.05
C VAL A 172 4.89 8.79 8.38
N ASN A 173 4.22 7.64 8.33
CA ASN A 173 3.50 7.04 9.45
C ASN A 173 2.49 8.00 10.11
N GLN A 174 1.79 8.78 9.30
CA GLN A 174 0.88 9.83 9.80
C GLN A 174 -0.37 9.27 10.46
N GLN A 175 -0.85 8.07 10.03
CA GLN A 175 -2.04 7.41 10.57
C GLN A 175 -3.23 8.38 10.66
N LYS A 176 -3.60 8.99 9.50
CA LYS A 176 -4.65 10.02 9.40
C LYS A 176 -5.91 9.47 8.74
N PHE A 177 -6.55 8.54 9.43
CA PHE A 177 -7.82 7.94 9.00
C PHE A 177 -8.73 7.69 10.19
N LYS A 178 -10.01 7.45 9.93
CA LYS A 178 -10.99 7.06 10.93
C LYS A 178 -12.07 6.18 10.30
N PHE A 179 -12.48 5.15 11.04
CA PHE A 179 -13.62 4.29 10.72
C PHE A 179 -14.80 4.64 11.61
N ILE A 180 -15.99 4.65 11.05
CA ILE A 180 -17.25 4.90 11.77
C ILE A 180 -18.14 3.69 11.50
N LEU A 181 -18.49 2.97 12.56
CA LEU A 181 -19.47 1.89 12.47
C LEU A 181 -20.87 2.46 12.70
N ARG A 182 -21.76 2.17 11.77
CA ARG A 182 -23.17 2.58 11.82
C ARG A 182 -24.08 1.37 11.96
N ASP A 183 -25.38 1.63 12.05
CA ASP A 183 -26.41 0.58 12.06
C ASP A 183 -26.29 -0.33 10.82
N GLU A 184 -26.81 -1.55 10.93
CA GLU A 184 -26.78 -2.55 9.87
C GLU A 184 -25.37 -2.93 9.40
N ASN A 185 -24.37 -2.84 10.28
CA ASN A 185 -22.96 -3.10 9.96
C ASN A 185 -22.41 -2.26 8.79
N LYS A 186 -22.92 -1.05 8.59
CA LYS A 186 -22.35 -0.11 7.62
C LYS A 186 -21.11 0.54 8.21
N VAL A 187 -20.02 0.50 7.45
CA VAL A 187 -18.74 1.07 7.83
C VAL A 187 -18.38 2.22 6.90
N GLN A 188 -18.19 3.39 7.47
CA GLN A 188 -17.62 4.52 6.75
C GLN A 188 -16.14 4.67 7.13
N ALA A 189 -15.26 4.70 6.13
CA ALA A 189 -13.86 5.07 6.31
C ALA A 189 -13.62 6.47 5.74
N LYS A 190 -12.98 7.35 6.51
CA LYS A 190 -12.67 8.71 6.05
C LYS A 190 -11.24 9.13 6.34
N PRO A 191 -10.61 9.91 5.43
CA PRO A 191 -9.30 10.49 5.68
C PRO A 191 -9.43 11.64 6.68
N LEU A 192 -8.41 11.84 7.49
CA LEU A 192 -8.27 13.01 8.34
C LEU A 192 -7.29 14.00 7.70
N MET A 193 -7.48 15.29 7.99
CA MET A 193 -6.63 16.35 7.45
C MET A 193 -5.16 16.13 7.80
N SER A 194 -4.28 16.30 6.81
CA SER A 194 -2.84 16.23 6.97
C SER A 194 -2.12 17.18 6.01
N LEU A 195 -1.04 17.78 6.49
CA LEU A 195 -0.13 18.60 5.65
C LEU A 195 0.83 17.74 4.81
N ALA A 196 1.03 16.48 5.17
CA ALA A 196 1.91 15.58 4.43
C ALA A 196 1.32 15.09 3.10
N GLY A 197 0.02 15.31 2.86
CA GLY A 197 -0.69 14.75 1.70
C GLY A 197 -0.88 13.24 1.77
N TYR A 198 -1.18 12.60 0.65
CA TYR A 198 -1.36 11.14 0.48
C TYR A 198 -2.49 10.50 1.29
N THR A 199 -3.32 11.28 1.98
CA THR A 199 -4.37 10.74 2.87
C THR A 199 -5.41 9.88 2.15
N GLN A 200 -5.68 10.13 0.88
CA GLN A 200 -6.57 9.31 0.06
C GLN A 200 -5.92 7.96 -0.30
N ILE A 201 -4.63 7.95 -0.63
CA ILE A 201 -3.87 6.71 -0.85
C ILE A 201 -3.81 5.91 0.45
N ASP A 202 -3.45 6.55 1.57
CA ASP A 202 -3.44 5.92 2.89
C ASP A 202 -4.82 5.32 3.23
N LEU A 203 -5.92 6.02 2.88
CA LEU A 203 -7.28 5.52 3.10
C LEU A 203 -7.55 4.23 2.34
N GLY A 204 -7.14 4.16 1.06
CA GLY A 204 -7.27 2.94 0.27
C GLY A 204 -6.51 1.77 0.88
N ILE A 205 -5.28 2.01 1.34
CA ILE A 205 -4.44 0.99 1.99
C ILE A 205 -5.11 0.45 3.26
N VAL A 206 -5.57 1.32 4.15
CA VAL A 206 -6.19 0.90 5.42
C VAL A 206 -7.54 0.21 5.20
N LYS A 207 -8.31 0.59 4.17
CA LYS A 207 -9.55 -0.10 3.78
C LYS A 207 -9.28 -1.53 3.35
N TYR A 208 -8.22 -1.77 2.57
CA TYR A 208 -7.87 -3.13 2.15
C TYR A 208 -7.48 -4.00 3.34
N HIS A 209 -6.64 -3.49 4.26
CA HIS A 209 -6.30 -4.22 5.49
C HIS A 209 -7.52 -4.53 6.35
N PHE A 210 -8.41 -3.56 6.51
CA PHE A 210 -9.66 -3.73 7.26
C PHE A 210 -10.52 -4.86 6.66
N GLU A 211 -10.75 -4.85 5.34
CA GLU A 211 -11.54 -5.89 4.65
C GLU A 211 -10.95 -7.30 4.80
N ILE A 212 -9.62 -7.44 4.68
CA ILE A 212 -8.97 -8.75 4.82
C ILE A 212 -9.15 -9.32 6.22
N ALA A 213 -9.14 -8.49 7.26
CA ALA A 213 -9.27 -8.95 8.63
C ALA A 213 -10.72 -9.22 9.02
N THR A 214 -11.65 -8.41 8.51
CA THR A 214 -13.07 -8.53 8.88
C THR A 214 -13.84 -9.57 8.08
N GLY A 215 -13.45 -9.83 6.81
CA GLY A 215 -14.29 -10.52 5.83
C GLY A 215 -15.41 -9.61 5.30
N LYS A 216 -15.58 -9.62 3.98
CA LYS A 216 -16.58 -8.76 3.28
C LYS A 216 -18.03 -9.09 3.61
N GLU A 217 -18.28 -10.28 4.12
CA GLU A 217 -19.62 -10.76 4.52
C GLU A 217 -20.13 -10.12 5.81
N ASN A 218 -19.24 -9.55 6.65
CA ASN A 218 -19.60 -9.00 7.95
C ASN A 218 -20.07 -7.55 7.91
N PHE A 219 -19.82 -6.83 6.82
CA PHE A 219 -20.16 -5.41 6.72
C PHE A 219 -20.36 -4.95 5.26
N SER A 220 -20.82 -3.72 5.11
CA SER A 220 -20.83 -3.00 3.84
C SER A 220 -20.21 -1.61 4.00
N TRP A 221 -19.54 -1.12 2.96
CA TRP A 221 -19.09 0.27 2.93
C TRP A 221 -20.26 1.23 2.75
N ASP A 222 -20.26 2.32 3.55
CA ASP A 222 -21.21 3.44 3.46
C ASP A 222 -20.67 4.54 2.54
#